data_da4f845f631b4b24d26566581df4ffa6
#
_entry.id   da4f845f631b4b24d26566581df4ffa6
#
_cell.length_a   1.000
_cell.length_b   1.000
_cell.length_c   1.000
_cell.angle_alpha   90.00
_cell.angle_beta   90.00
_cell.angle_gamma   90.00
#
_symmetry.space_group_name_H-M   'P 1'
#
loop_
_entity.id
_entity.type
_entity.pdbx_description
1 polymer ?
#
loop_
_entity_poly.entity_id
_entity_poly.type
_entity_poly.pdbx_seq_one_letter_code
_entity_poly.pdbx_strand_id
1 'polypeptide(L)'
;MRKSYPSDITKKHFEIVRKDLEQATKSTHPRKYDLYDIFCAVLYLIKEGCSWRAIPHDFPKWENVRYHYDIWSKEDDNGISLLDKVLRKLVKAERERQGRETNTTMLIIDSKTTQNADTAETKGYDAAKKIRDKNPYRC
;
A
#
# COMPACT_ATOMS: atom_id res chain seq x y z
N MET A 1 1.76 -11.50 20.94
CA MET A 1 1.40 -10.16 20.51
C MET A 1 2.49 -9.61 19.58
N ARG A 2 2.11 -9.11 18.43
CA ARG A 2 3.04 -8.55 17.45
C ARG A 2 3.64 -7.23 17.96
N LYS A 3 4.88 -6.94 17.60
CA LYS A 3 5.47 -5.62 17.84
C LYS A 3 4.71 -4.54 17.07
N SER A 4 4.66 -3.33 17.61
CA SER A 4 4.13 -2.17 16.92
C SER A 4 5.20 -1.54 16.03
N TYR A 5 4.83 -1.20 14.81
CA TYR A 5 5.70 -0.55 13.84
C TYR A 5 5.20 0.87 13.51
N PRO A 6 6.09 1.78 13.10
CA PRO A 6 5.68 3.13 12.70
C PRO A 6 4.69 3.19 11.53
N SER A 7 4.59 2.10 10.76
CA SER A 7 3.64 1.96 9.66
C SER A 7 2.25 1.51 10.10
N ASP A 8 2.10 1.09 11.35
CA ASP A 8 0.81 0.60 11.86
C ASP A 8 -0.20 1.74 11.99
N ILE A 9 -1.45 1.44 11.66
CA ILE A 9 -2.58 2.32 11.92
C ILE A 9 -3.29 1.91 13.21
N THR A 10 -4.06 2.81 13.78
CA THR A 10 -4.88 2.48 14.94
C THR A 10 -6.05 1.58 14.53
N LYS A 11 -6.52 0.77 15.47
CA LYS A 11 -7.70 -0.07 15.22
C LYS A 11 -8.94 0.74 14.83
N LYS A 12 -9.07 1.96 15.36
CA LYS A 12 -10.16 2.87 14.98
C LYS A 12 -10.12 3.24 13.50
N HIS A 13 -8.95 3.56 12.98
CA HIS A 13 -8.78 3.84 11.55
C HIS A 13 -9.02 2.59 10.70
N PHE A 14 -8.58 1.44 11.18
CA PHE A 14 -8.82 0.19 10.47
C PHE A 14 -10.33 -0.14 10.35
N GLU A 15 -11.12 0.11 11.38
CA GLU A 15 -12.56 -0.14 11.35
C GLU A 15 -13.28 0.64 10.23
N ILE A 16 -12.76 1.81 9.85
CA ILE A 16 -13.30 2.62 8.75
C ILE A 16 -13.27 1.87 7.41
N VAL A 17 -12.22 1.08 7.20
CA VAL A 17 -11.97 0.37 5.93
C VAL A 17 -12.17 -1.13 6.02
N ARG A 18 -12.40 -1.66 7.21
CA ARG A 18 -12.53 -3.10 7.46
C ARG A 18 -13.57 -3.77 6.57
N LYS A 19 -14.76 -3.18 6.48
CA LYS A 19 -15.84 -3.73 5.67
C LYS A 19 -15.48 -3.84 4.20
N ASP A 20 -14.83 -2.83 3.67
CA ASP A 20 -14.41 -2.80 2.27
C ASP A 20 -13.40 -3.93 1.98
N LEU A 21 -12.45 -4.12 2.88
CA LEU A 21 -11.45 -5.18 2.77
C LEU A 21 -12.06 -6.58 2.95
N GLU A 22 -12.99 -6.74 3.87
CA GLU A 22 -13.69 -8.01 4.10
C GLU A 22 -14.54 -8.44 2.91
N GLN A 23 -15.20 -7.49 2.26
CA GLN A 23 -16.03 -7.76 1.09
C GLN A 23 -15.23 -8.25 -0.10
N ALA A 24 -14.03 -7.72 -0.27
CA ALA A 24 -13.14 -8.11 -1.37
C ALA A 24 -12.53 -9.51 -1.18
N THR A 25 -12.37 -9.94 0.06
CA THR A 25 -11.76 -11.23 0.39
C THR A 25 -12.77 -12.19 1.02
N LYS A 26 -13.85 -12.47 0.30
CA LYS A 26 -14.83 -13.46 0.75
C LYS A 26 -14.16 -14.82 0.83
N SER A 27 -14.11 -15.39 2.04
CA SER A 27 -13.61 -16.72 2.28
C SER A 27 -14.71 -17.61 2.83
N THR A 28 -14.80 -18.83 2.35
CA THR A 28 -15.70 -19.85 2.88
C THR A 28 -15.18 -20.48 4.16
N HIS A 29 -13.89 -20.28 4.46
CA HIS A 29 -13.23 -20.80 5.66
C HIS A 29 -12.84 -19.69 6.61
N PRO A 30 -12.76 -19.97 7.93
CA PRO A 30 -12.26 -19.01 8.91
C PRO A 30 -10.84 -18.54 8.54
N ARG A 31 -10.58 -17.25 8.67
CA ARG A 31 -9.25 -16.69 8.41
C ARG A 31 -8.28 -17.15 9.48
N LYS A 32 -7.11 -17.57 9.05
CA LYS A 32 -6.02 -17.98 9.96
C LYS A 32 -5.41 -16.79 10.69
N TYR A 33 -5.39 -15.62 10.06
CA TYR A 33 -4.80 -14.40 10.59
C TYR A 33 -5.82 -13.26 10.65
N ASP A 34 -5.63 -12.35 11.60
CA ASP A 34 -6.45 -11.14 11.68
C ASP A 34 -6.20 -10.26 10.46
N LEU A 35 -7.28 -9.78 9.87
CA LEU A 35 -7.23 -8.90 8.71
C LEU A 35 -6.48 -7.58 9.02
N TYR A 36 -6.58 -7.12 10.26
CA TYR A 36 -5.82 -5.97 10.74
C TYR A 36 -4.31 -6.18 10.61
N ASP A 37 -3.81 -7.34 11.04
CA ASP A 37 -2.39 -7.67 10.96
C ASP A 37 -1.92 -7.80 9.50
N ILE A 38 -2.74 -8.38 8.64
CA ILE A 38 -2.46 -8.47 7.19
C ILE A 38 -2.38 -7.07 6.59
N PHE A 39 -3.33 -6.21 6.92
CA PHE A 39 -3.33 -4.83 6.41
C PHE A 39 -2.13 -4.01 6.91
N CYS A 40 -1.78 -4.13 8.17
CA CYS A 40 -0.58 -3.51 8.71
C CYS A 40 0.70 -4.01 8.03
N ALA A 41 0.78 -5.29 7.69
CA ALA A 41 1.89 -5.86 6.93
C ALA A 41 2.00 -5.25 5.52
N VAL A 42 0.87 -5.05 4.85
CA VAL A 42 0.82 -4.37 3.54
C VAL A 42 1.32 -2.93 3.67
N LEU A 43 0.87 -2.20 4.68
CA LEU A 43 1.34 -0.83 4.93
C LEU A 43 2.85 -0.78 5.23
N TYR A 44 3.34 -1.74 5.99
CA TYR A 44 4.78 -1.88 6.25
C TYR A 44 5.56 -2.07 4.95
N LEU A 45 5.10 -2.98 4.10
CA LEU A 45 5.73 -3.25 2.80
C LEU A 45 5.77 -1.99 1.93
N ILE A 46 4.66 -1.25 1.85
CA ILE A 46 4.56 -0.01 1.05
C ILE A 46 5.51 1.05 1.59
N LYS A 47 5.57 1.22 2.91
CA LYS A 47 6.39 2.24 3.55
C LYS A 47 7.89 1.95 3.44
N GLU A 48 8.28 0.72 3.75
CA GLU A 48 9.69 0.33 3.79
C GLU A 48 10.24 -0.05 2.39
N GLY A 49 9.37 -0.41 1.47
CA GLY A 49 9.78 -0.84 0.13
C GLY A 49 10.58 -2.14 0.11
N CYS A 50 10.39 -2.99 1.12
CA CYS A 50 11.08 -4.27 1.21
C CYS A 50 10.51 -5.33 0.29
N SER A 51 11.23 -6.43 0.09
CA SER A 51 10.70 -7.58 -0.61
C SER A 51 9.68 -8.35 0.26
N TRP A 52 8.84 -9.17 -0.37
CA TRP A 52 7.85 -9.97 0.33
C TRP A 52 8.46 -10.83 1.45
N ARG A 53 9.57 -11.48 1.16
CA ARG A 53 10.27 -12.35 2.12
C ARG A 53 10.96 -11.58 3.25
N ALA A 54 11.17 -10.28 3.09
CA ALA A 54 11.79 -9.43 4.11
C ALA A 54 10.78 -8.87 5.12
N ILE A 55 9.50 -9.17 4.97
CA ILE A 55 8.48 -8.82 5.97
C ILE A 55 8.85 -9.48 7.30
N PRO A 56 8.85 -8.73 8.42
CA PRO A 56 9.16 -9.28 9.73
C PRO A 56 8.30 -10.49 10.09
N HIS A 57 8.87 -11.45 10.76
CA HIS A 57 8.16 -12.69 11.16
C HIS A 57 7.03 -12.46 12.17
N ASP A 58 6.98 -11.29 12.79
CA ASP A 58 5.89 -10.89 13.69
C ASP A 58 4.56 -10.71 12.94
N PHE A 59 4.63 -10.40 11.64
CA PHE A 59 3.47 -10.32 10.76
C PHE A 59 3.03 -11.72 10.31
N PRO A 60 1.81 -11.85 9.75
CA PRO A 60 1.40 -13.08 9.08
C PRO A 60 2.40 -13.48 7.99
N LYS A 61 2.42 -14.76 7.64
CA LYS A 61 3.30 -15.25 6.59
C LYS A 61 3.16 -14.42 5.32
N TRP A 62 4.27 -14.09 4.69
CA TRP A 62 4.32 -13.21 3.53
C TRP A 62 3.42 -13.69 2.37
N GLU A 63 3.24 -15.00 2.21
CA GLU A 63 2.36 -15.57 1.18
C GLU A 63 0.90 -15.15 1.39
N ASN A 64 0.44 -15.11 2.64
CA ASN A 64 -0.91 -14.63 2.98
C ASN A 64 -1.05 -13.14 2.76
N VAL A 65 -0.04 -12.38 3.14
CA VAL A 65 -0.02 -10.92 2.91
C VAL A 65 -0.05 -10.62 1.42
N ARG A 66 0.76 -11.31 0.62
CA ARG A 66 0.78 -11.16 -0.83
C ARG A 66 -0.56 -11.54 -1.46
N TYR A 67 -1.17 -12.62 -1.03
CA TYR A 67 -2.49 -13.05 -1.52
C TYR A 67 -3.53 -11.94 -1.37
N HIS A 68 -3.61 -11.33 -0.19
CA HIS A 68 -4.54 -10.23 0.05
C HIS A 68 -4.15 -8.96 -0.72
N TYR A 69 -2.87 -8.66 -0.79
CA TYR A 69 -2.36 -7.54 -1.59
C TYR A 69 -2.74 -7.68 -3.06
N ASP A 70 -2.56 -8.85 -3.65
CA ASP A 70 -2.91 -9.10 -5.05
C ASP A 70 -4.41 -8.89 -5.31
N ILE A 71 -5.26 -9.28 -4.37
CA ILE A 71 -6.71 -9.05 -4.47
C ILE A 71 -7.03 -7.55 -4.34
N TRP A 72 -6.46 -6.89 -3.34
CA TRP A 72 -6.76 -5.48 -3.05
C TRP A 72 -6.14 -4.51 -4.06
N SER A 73 -5.06 -4.89 -4.72
CA SER A 73 -4.39 -4.09 -5.74
C SER A 73 -4.98 -4.25 -7.14
N LYS A 74 -5.93 -5.17 -7.32
CA LYS A 74 -6.65 -5.30 -8.59
C LYS A 74 -7.41 -4.02 -8.91
N GLU A 75 -7.14 -3.47 -10.08
CA GLU A 75 -7.84 -2.30 -10.58
C GLU A 75 -9.25 -2.67 -11.08
N ASP A 76 -10.18 -1.76 -10.84
CA ASP A 76 -11.52 -1.86 -11.40
C ASP A 76 -11.57 -1.30 -12.83
N ASP A 77 -12.76 -1.26 -13.43
CA ASP A 77 -12.97 -0.75 -14.79
C ASP A 77 -12.54 0.72 -14.97
N ASN A 78 -12.37 1.45 -13.86
CA ASN A 78 -11.92 2.84 -13.84
C ASN A 78 -10.40 2.96 -13.61
N GLY A 79 -9.68 1.87 -13.50
CA GLY A 79 -8.25 1.85 -13.21
C GLY A 79 -7.91 2.20 -11.77
N ILE A 80 -8.84 2.02 -10.85
CA ILE A 80 -8.66 2.31 -9.42
C ILE A 80 -8.73 1.01 -8.63
N SER A 81 -7.70 0.72 -7.85
CA SER A 81 -7.71 -0.46 -6.98
C SER A 81 -8.48 -0.22 -5.68
N LEU A 82 -8.93 -1.30 -5.05
CA LEU A 82 -9.53 -1.21 -3.72
C LEU A 82 -8.54 -0.63 -2.70
N LEU A 83 -7.27 -0.99 -2.82
CA LEU A 83 -6.22 -0.48 -1.94
C LEU A 83 -6.10 1.05 -2.05
N ASP A 84 -6.16 1.61 -3.25
CA ASP A 84 -6.18 3.06 -3.45
C ASP A 84 -7.38 3.73 -2.80
N LYS A 85 -8.56 3.14 -2.96
CA LYS A 85 -9.81 3.63 -2.34
C LYS A 85 -9.70 3.64 -0.81
N VAL A 86 -9.18 2.56 -0.25
CA VAL A 86 -8.98 2.39 1.19
C VAL A 86 -7.97 3.41 1.74
N LEU A 87 -6.83 3.58 1.07
CA LEU A 87 -5.80 4.53 1.48
C LEU A 87 -6.31 5.98 1.42
N ARG A 88 -7.04 6.34 0.37
CA ARG A 88 -7.68 7.67 0.26
C ARG A 88 -8.68 7.92 1.38
N LYS A 89 -9.47 6.91 1.72
CA LYS A 89 -10.45 6.96 2.81
C LYS A 89 -9.78 7.20 4.16
N LEU A 90 -8.66 6.53 4.42
CA LEU A 90 -7.86 6.72 5.62
C LEU A 90 -7.23 8.12 5.70
N VAL A 91 -6.66 8.60 4.61
CA VAL A 91 -6.09 9.95 4.53
C VAL A 91 -7.18 11.00 4.77
N LYS A 92 -8.33 10.83 4.16
CA LYS A 92 -9.49 11.72 4.36
C LYS A 92 -9.92 11.78 5.83
N ALA A 93 -10.07 10.62 6.46
CA ALA A 93 -10.45 10.53 7.88
C ALA A 93 -9.44 11.20 8.80
N GLU A 94 -8.14 11.04 8.53
CA GLU A 94 -7.10 11.68 9.32
C GLU A 94 -7.07 13.21 9.13
N ARG A 95 -7.32 13.68 7.91
CA ARG A 95 -7.42 15.12 7.63
C ARG A 95 -8.61 15.76 8.34
N GLU A 96 -9.76 15.09 8.33
CA GLU A 96 -10.96 15.53 9.07
C GLU A 96 -10.67 15.60 10.57
N ARG A 97 -9.98 14.60 11.12
CA ARG A 97 -9.57 14.60 12.52
C ARG A 97 -8.66 15.77 12.89
N GLN A 98 -7.80 16.18 11.96
CA GLN A 98 -6.88 17.32 12.14
C GLN A 98 -7.53 18.68 11.81
N GLY A 99 -8.80 18.72 11.42
CA GLY A 99 -9.50 19.95 11.04
C GLY A 99 -9.03 20.56 9.71
N ARG A 100 -8.42 19.72 8.83
CA ARG A 100 -7.98 20.13 7.49
C ARG A 100 -9.05 19.86 6.46
N GLU A 101 -9.00 20.56 5.33
CA GLU A 101 -9.89 20.26 4.21
C GLU A 101 -9.78 18.81 3.77
N THR A 102 -10.94 18.19 3.53
CA THR A 102 -11.03 16.77 3.15
C THR A 102 -10.52 16.49 1.74
N ASN A 103 -10.65 17.48 0.86
CA ASN A 103 -10.18 17.35 -0.52
C ASN A 103 -8.77 17.95 -0.65
N THR A 104 -7.85 17.14 -1.08
CA THR A 104 -6.51 17.62 -1.47
C THR A 104 -6.55 18.15 -2.89
N THR A 105 -6.27 19.41 -3.06
CA THR A 105 -6.00 20.00 -4.39
C THR A 105 -4.62 19.59 -4.91
N MET A 106 -3.76 19.05 -4.05
CA MET A 106 -2.42 18.62 -4.40
C MET A 106 -2.19 17.20 -3.87
N LEU A 107 -2.12 16.25 -4.79
CA LEU A 107 -1.63 14.91 -4.50
C LEU A 107 -0.10 15.00 -4.47
N ILE A 108 0.48 14.95 -3.29
CA ILE A 108 1.92 14.75 -3.18
C ILE A 108 2.16 13.26 -3.43
N ILE A 109 2.36 12.94 -4.68
CA ILE A 109 2.94 11.66 -5.05
C ILE A 109 4.41 11.79 -4.69
N ASP A 110 4.87 11.02 -3.73
CA ASP A 110 6.30 10.85 -3.53
C ASP A 110 6.82 10.11 -4.77
N SER A 111 7.23 10.87 -5.76
CA SER A 111 7.83 10.34 -6.97
C SER A 111 9.27 9.93 -6.66
N LYS A 112 9.43 8.78 -6.04
CA LYS A 112 10.72 8.13 -6.04
C LYS A 112 10.96 7.66 -7.48
N THR A 113 11.92 8.29 -8.14
CA THR A 113 12.33 7.90 -9.50
C THR A 113 12.79 6.45 -9.46
N THR A 114 12.02 5.55 -10.06
CA THR A 114 12.43 4.17 -10.27
C THR A 114 13.08 4.08 -11.65
N GLN A 115 14.26 3.49 -11.70
CA GLN A 115 14.94 3.25 -12.97
C GLN A 115 14.20 2.16 -13.75
N ASN A 116 13.95 2.42 -15.01
CA ASN A 116 13.26 1.46 -15.86
C ASN A 116 14.15 0.28 -16.22
N ALA A 117 13.55 -0.90 -16.33
CA ALA A 117 14.24 -2.07 -16.87
C ALA A 117 14.61 -1.86 -18.34
N ASP A 118 15.63 -2.57 -18.81
CA ASP A 118 16.08 -2.47 -20.21
C ASP A 118 14.99 -2.84 -21.21
N THR A 119 14.01 -3.64 -20.78
CA THR A 119 12.83 -4.03 -21.57
C THR A 119 11.74 -2.97 -21.66
N ALA A 120 11.88 -1.85 -20.95
CA ALA A 120 10.90 -0.78 -21.02
C ALA A 120 10.95 -0.07 -22.39
N GLU A 121 9.84 -0.01 -23.06
CA GLU A 121 9.73 0.62 -24.41
C GLU A 121 9.94 2.14 -24.33
N THR A 122 9.40 2.77 -23.30
CA THR A 122 9.54 4.22 -23.10
C THR A 122 10.24 4.50 -21.78
N LYS A 123 11.19 5.41 -21.82
CA LYS A 123 11.98 5.83 -20.67
C LYS A 123 11.81 7.32 -20.44
N GLY A 124 11.39 7.68 -19.23
CA GLY A 124 11.27 9.08 -18.83
C GLY A 124 12.60 9.69 -18.40
N TYR A 125 12.60 11.00 -18.29
CA TYR A 125 13.71 11.77 -17.74
C TYR A 125 13.22 12.62 -16.57
N ASP A 126 13.86 12.46 -15.43
CA ASP A 126 13.59 13.31 -14.25
C ASP A 126 14.55 14.50 -14.26
N ALA A 127 14.04 15.64 -14.72
CA ALA A 127 14.82 16.86 -14.84
C ALA A 127 15.29 17.40 -13.47
N ALA A 128 14.50 17.16 -12.42
CA ALA A 128 14.86 17.62 -11.07
C ALA A 128 16.07 16.89 -10.50
N LYS A 129 16.21 15.62 -10.84
CA LYS A 129 17.33 14.77 -10.39
C LYS A 129 18.41 14.62 -11.43
N LYS A 130 18.22 15.11 -12.64
CA LYS A 130 19.13 14.94 -13.79
C LYS A 130 19.52 13.47 -14.07
N ILE A 131 18.59 12.56 -13.81
CA ILE A 131 18.77 11.12 -13.99
C ILE A 131 17.90 10.65 -15.13
N ARG A 132 18.44 9.83 -16.00
CA ARG A 132 17.67 9.11 -17.01
C ARG A 132 17.23 7.77 -16.46
N ASP A 133 15.94 7.46 -16.59
CA ASP A 133 15.36 6.18 -16.21
C ASP A 133 15.72 5.09 -17.22
N LYS A 134 16.99 4.79 -17.36
CA LYS A 134 17.43 3.80 -18.34
C LYS A 134 18.33 2.70 -17.80
N ASN A 135 18.78 2.82 -16.58
CA ASN A 135 19.66 1.82 -16.00
C ASN A 135 19.21 1.46 -14.58
N PRO A 136 18.47 0.36 -14.42
CA PRO A 136 17.95 -0.06 -13.12
C PRO A 136 19.03 -0.59 -12.17
N TYR A 137 20.22 -0.84 -12.64
CA TYR A 137 21.31 -1.44 -11.86
C TYR A 137 22.28 -0.43 -11.25
N ARG A 138 22.13 0.83 -11.54
CA ARG A 138 22.87 1.88 -10.88
C ARG A 138 22.11 2.33 -9.64
N CYS A 139 22.59 1.88 -8.54
CA CYS A 139 22.16 2.40 -7.24
C CYS A 139 22.86 3.72 -6.94
#